data_ba3b60f4ccc576b0f54aab082ea568a3
#
_entry.id   ba3b60f4ccc576b0f54aab082ea568a3
#
_cell.length_a   1.000
_cell.length_b   1.000
_cell.length_c   1.000
_cell.angle_alpha   90.00
_cell.angle_beta   90.00
_cell.angle_gamma   90.00
#
_symmetry.space_group_name_H-M   'P 1'
#
loop_
_entity.id
_entity.type
_entity.pdbx_description
1 polymer ?
#
loop_
_entity_poly.entity_id
_entity_poly.type
_entity_poly.pdbx_seq_one_letter_code
_entity_poly.pdbx_strand_id
1 'polypeptide(L)'
;MRNPAIAEENGASDPRTTTYINALDAYLSDRLFKAADILDGYLADAPHDALAVKLCHAIRFLVGDANGMRRSIEVILPAYGADPRIAGYMHGCHAFTLEETGDQAAAEKAGHLALDLAPDDAWGLHAVAHVFDMTARARDGVGWLEDRTDAWRHCNNFRYHVWWHLALFYLDTGAYDEVLRLYDNEVRQDRTDDYRDISNAASLLSRLELEGVDVGNRWEELAAISETRVDDGCVVFADLHYMLSLLGGDRNRATTRLLYRMRMDAGRSSGDMARVTEHPGLNAASGLMAFNDGNYVNAYANLRAARDAMSTIGGSHAQRDVFERITIEAAIRAGALPEARRLVDDRASRRGGVDGYTQTRRTTIDGLLQDTANMTIKDREVA
;
A
#
# COMPACT_ATOMS: atom_id res chain seq x y z
N MET A 1 -7.40 -1.52 -26.74
CA MET A 1 -6.41 -2.61 -26.56
C MET A 1 -6.52 -3.57 -27.73
N ARG A 2 -5.41 -4.08 -28.28
CA ARG A 2 -5.47 -5.08 -29.37
C ARG A 2 -5.92 -6.42 -28.78
N ASN A 3 -6.87 -7.07 -29.45
CA ASN A 3 -7.42 -8.37 -29.04
C ASN A 3 -6.30 -9.44 -29.01
N PRO A 4 -6.14 -10.27 -27.95
CA PRO A 4 -5.20 -11.38 -27.92
C PRO A 4 -5.28 -12.32 -29.13
N ALA A 5 -6.47 -12.55 -29.64
CA ALA A 5 -6.71 -13.36 -30.87
C ALA A 5 -5.94 -12.87 -32.12
N ILE A 6 -5.60 -11.58 -32.23
CA ILE A 6 -4.81 -11.04 -33.34
C ILE A 6 -3.34 -11.46 -33.26
N ALA A 7 -2.82 -11.76 -32.07
CA ALA A 7 -1.45 -12.24 -31.91
C ALA A 7 -1.30 -13.73 -32.33
N GLU A 8 -2.34 -14.54 -32.13
CA GLU A 8 -2.38 -15.94 -32.58
C GLU A 8 -2.42 -16.05 -34.09
N GLU A 9 -3.16 -15.17 -34.78
CA GLU A 9 -3.23 -15.12 -36.25
C GLU A 9 -1.88 -14.78 -36.91
N ASN A 10 -0.94 -14.17 -36.17
CA ASN A 10 0.37 -13.79 -36.71
C ASN A 10 1.49 -14.82 -36.42
N GLY A 11 1.15 -16.07 -36.05
CA GLY A 11 2.09 -17.19 -36.00
C GLY A 11 2.98 -17.22 -34.72
N ALA A 12 2.49 -16.71 -33.61
CA ALA A 12 3.16 -16.83 -32.30
C ALA A 12 3.06 -18.29 -31.81
N SER A 13 3.92 -19.17 -32.32
CA SER A 13 4.08 -20.56 -31.87
C SER A 13 5.16 -20.71 -30.77
N ASP A 14 5.80 -19.60 -30.39
CA ASP A 14 6.83 -19.55 -29.36
C ASP A 14 6.21 -19.69 -27.97
N PRO A 15 6.69 -20.62 -27.12
CA PRO A 15 6.16 -20.85 -25.77
C PRO A 15 6.12 -19.59 -24.91
N ARG A 16 7.13 -18.72 -25.03
CA ARG A 16 7.19 -17.44 -24.32
C ARG A 16 6.02 -16.53 -24.71
N THR A 17 5.85 -16.28 -25.98
CA THR A 17 4.78 -15.43 -26.52
C THR A 17 3.40 -15.98 -26.15
N THR A 18 3.18 -17.28 -26.27
CA THR A 18 1.93 -17.95 -25.90
C THR A 18 1.63 -17.76 -24.40
N THR A 19 2.64 -17.90 -23.53
CA THR A 19 2.50 -17.66 -22.08
C THR A 19 2.05 -16.24 -21.79
N TYR A 20 2.69 -15.24 -22.38
CA TYR A 20 2.33 -13.83 -22.17
C TYR A 20 0.91 -13.51 -22.65
N ILE A 21 0.49 -14.06 -23.78
CA ILE A 21 -0.88 -13.90 -24.29
C ILE A 21 -1.89 -14.50 -23.30
N ASN A 22 -1.66 -15.73 -22.84
CA ASN A 22 -2.55 -16.42 -21.91
C ASN A 22 -2.60 -15.73 -20.55
N ALA A 23 -1.47 -15.26 -20.04
CA ALA A 23 -1.42 -14.50 -18.80
C ALA A 23 -2.17 -13.15 -18.92
N LEU A 24 -2.00 -12.45 -20.06
CA LEU A 24 -2.72 -11.20 -20.33
C LEU A 24 -4.23 -11.44 -20.47
N ASP A 25 -4.67 -12.50 -21.16
CA ASP A 25 -6.08 -12.86 -21.26
C ASP A 25 -6.69 -13.15 -19.88
N ALA A 26 -5.98 -13.92 -19.05
CA ALA A 26 -6.42 -14.19 -17.67
C ALA A 26 -6.52 -12.89 -16.86
N TYR A 27 -5.51 -12.00 -16.94
CA TYR A 27 -5.50 -10.71 -16.26
C TYR A 27 -6.69 -9.81 -16.70
N LEU A 28 -6.91 -9.67 -18.00
CA LEU A 28 -8.00 -8.85 -18.55
C LEU A 28 -9.40 -9.44 -18.29
N SER A 29 -9.45 -10.74 -17.95
CA SER A 29 -10.68 -11.46 -17.57
C SER A 29 -10.94 -11.49 -16.07
N ASP A 30 -10.28 -10.63 -15.29
CA ASP A 30 -10.36 -10.58 -13.83
C ASP A 30 -10.04 -11.92 -13.15
N ARG A 31 -8.98 -12.60 -13.65
CA ARG A 31 -8.44 -13.87 -13.13
C ARG A 31 -6.94 -13.70 -12.84
N LEU A 32 -6.63 -12.77 -11.93
CA LEU A 32 -5.25 -12.33 -11.68
C LEU A 32 -4.39 -13.43 -11.07
N PHE A 33 -4.94 -14.22 -10.15
CA PHE A 33 -4.23 -15.41 -9.61
C PHE A 33 -3.86 -16.39 -10.72
N LYS A 34 -4.79 -16.64 -11.65
CA LYS A 34 -4.51 -17.50 -12.80
C LYS A 34 -3.42 -16.92 -13.71
N ALA A 35 -3.42 -15.61 -13.92
CA ALA A 35 -2.37 -14.95 -14.70
C ALA A 35 -0.99 -15.16 -14.07
N ALA A 36 -0.87 -15.01 -12.75
CA ALA A 36 0.37 -15.27 -12.02
C ALA A 36 0.78 -16.75 -12.09
N ASP A 37 -0.17 -17.70 -11.92
CA ASP A 37 0.11 -19.14 -11.99
C ASP A 37 0.58 -19.59 -13.40
N ILE A 38 0.07 -18.97 -14.46
CA ILE A 38 0.55 -19.21 -15.84
C ILE A 38 2.02 -18.78 -15.98
N LEU A 39 2.39 -17.62 -15.42
CA LEU A 39 3.77 -17.12 -15.46
C LEU A 39 4.69 -18.00 -14.60
N ASP A 40 4.26 -18.45 -13.40
CA ASP A 40 5.03 -19.37 -12.56
C ASP A 40 5.29 -20.72 -13.25
N GLY A 41 4.27 -21.26 -13.93
CA GLY A 41 4.43 -22.51 -14.71
C GLY A 41 5.47 -22.37 -15.81
N TYR A 42 5.48 -21.24 -16.51
CA TYR A 42 6.49 -20.96 -17.54
C TYR A 42 7.90 -20.77 -16.94
N LEU A 43 8.00 -20.08 -15.81
CA LEU A 43 9.28 -19.80 -15.13
C LEU A 43 9.96 -21.07 -14.59
N ALA A 44 9.23 -22.16 -14.37
CA ALA A 44 9.81 -23.45 -14.01
C ALA A 44 10.76 -23.98 -15.10
N ASP A 45 10.42 -23.75 -16.38
CA ASP A 45 11.22 -24.17 -17.54
C ASP A 45 12.14 -23.05 -18.07
N ALA A 46 11.80 -21.79 -17.83
CA ALA A 46 12.50 -20.60 -18.32
C ALA A 46 12.82 -19.60 -17.18
N PRO A 47 13.59 -20.01 -16.15
CA PRO A 47 13.81 -19.20 -14.93
C PRO A 47 14.54 -17.87 -15.19
N HIS A 48 15.24 -17.73 -16.32
CA HIS A 48 15.99 -16.53 -16.69
C HIS A 48 15.15 -15.46 -17.39
N ASP A 49 13.85 -15.65 -17.59
CA ASP A 49 12.99 -14.59 -18.16
C ASP A 49 12.63 -13.55 -17.10
N ALA A 50 13.53 -12.59 -16.91
CA ALA A 50 13.39 -11.53 -15.90
C ALA A 50 12.09 -10.71 -16.07
N LEU A 51 11.56 -10.56 -17.30
CA LEU A 51 10.29 -9.88 -17.51
C LEU A 51 9.12 -10.70 -16.96
N ALA A 52 9.09 -12.02 -17.21
CA ALA A 52 8.09 -12.91 -16.63
C ALA A 52 8.14 -12.90 -15.10
N VAL A 53 9.34 -12.91 -14.50
CA VAL A 53 9.53 -12.78 -13.05
C VAL A 53 8.89 -11.48 -12.55
N LYS A 54 9.19 -10.33 -13.17
CA LYS A 54 8.67 -9.03 -12.74
C LYS A 54 7.15 -8.92 -12.93
N LEU A 55 6.59 -9.48 -13.99
CA LEU A 55 5.15 -9.50 -14.21
C LEU A 55 4.44 -10.37 -13.17
N CYS A 56 4.96 -11.58 -12.90
CA CYS A 56 4.42 -12.46 -11.87
C CYS A 56 4.45 -11.78 -10.49
N HIS A 57 5.60 -11.20 -10.11
CA HIS A 57 5.79 -10.44 -8.89
C HIS A 57 4.77 -9.28 -8.78
N ALA A 58 4.61 -8.49 -9.85
CA ALA A 58 3.67 -7.37 -9.86
C ALA A 58 2.20 -7.82 -9.74
N ILE A 59 1.80 -8.89 -10.45
CA ILE A 59 0.42 -9.40 -10.37
C ILE A 59 0.12 -9.92 -8.97
N ARG A 60 1.03 -10.71 -8.35
CA ARG A 60 0.85 -11.21 -6.99
C ARG A 60 0.80 -10.07 -5.97
N PHE A 61 1.59 -9.01 -6.16
CA PHE A 61 1.52 -7.81 -5.35
C PHE A 61 0.15 -7.11 -5.45
N LEU A 62 -0.42 -7.00 -6.66
CA LEU A 62 -1.73 -6.38 -6.88
C LEU A 62 -2.88 -7.13 -6.19
N VAL A 63 -2.76 -8.45 -6.02
CA VAL A 63 -3.78 -9.27 -5.34
C VAL A 63 -3.44 -9.55 -3.88
N GLY A 64 -2.37 -8.96 -3.34
CA GLY A 64 -1.93 -9.15 -1.95
C GLY A 64 -1.43 -10.56 -1.62
N ASP A 65 -0.99 -11.33 -2.64
CA ASP A 65 -0.45 -12.69 -2.46
C ASP A 65 1.05 -12.65 -2.14
N ALA A 66 1.39 -12.12 -0.96
CA ALA A 66 2.78 -12.01 -0.51
C ALA A 66 3.49 -13.38 -0.45
N ASN A 67 2.80 -14.42 0.02
CA ASN A 67 3.36 -15.77 0.08
C ASN A 67 3.59 -16.37 -1.31
N GLY A 68 2.67 -16.14 -2.26
CA GLY A 68 2.86 -16.55 -3.65
C GLY A 68 4.04 -15.82 -4.30
N MET A 69 4.11 -14.51 -4.08
CA MET A 69 5.20 -13.65 -4.56
C MET A 69 6.57 -14.15 -4.05
N ARG A 70 6.66 -14.53 -2.76
CA ARG A 70 7.85 -15.09 -2.16
C ARG A 70 8.22 -16.45 -2.76
N ARG A 71 7.27 -17.38 -2.86
CA ARG A 71 7.51 -18.70 -3.48
C ARG A 71 8.01 -18.58 -4.92
N SER A 72 7.40 -17.70 -5.72
CA SER A 72 7.80 -17.48 -7.12
C SER A 72 9.25 -17.09 -7.25
N ILE A 73 9.74 -16.14 -6.43
CA ILE A 73 11.13 -15.69 -6.50
C ILE A 73 12.09 -16.73 -5.92
N GLU A 74 11.75 -17.42 -4.82
CA GLU A 74 12.61 -18.41 -4.18
C GLU A 74 12.87 -19.63 -5.09
N VAL A 75 11.92 -20.00 -5.93
CA VAL A 75 12.08 -21.12 -6.88
C VAL A 75 13.10 -20.81 -7.96
N ILE A 76 13.09 -19.56 -8.48
CA ILE A 76 13.95 -19.19 -9.63
C ILE A 76 15.32 -18.62 -9.21
N LEU A 77 15.45 -18.11 -7.99
CA LEU A 77 16.63 -17.43 -7.52
C LEU A 77 17.94 -18.23 -7.71
N PRO A 78 17.98 -19.56 -7.47
CA PRO A 78 19.19 -20.36 -7.68
C PRO A 78 19.70 -20.35 -9.13
N ALA A 79 18.87 -20.11 -10.13
CA ALA A 79 19.24 -20.09 -11.53
C ALA A 79 20.10 -18.86 -11.90
N TYR A 80 20.05 -17.79 -11.11
CA TYR A 80 20.72 -16.51 -11.42
C TYR A 80 22.16 -16.42 -10.91
N GLY A 81 22.73 -17.46 -10.31
CA GLY A 81 24.07 -17.43 -9.73
C GLY A 81 25.22 -17.15 -10.71
N ALA A 82 25.02 -17.30 -12.02
CA ALA A 82 26.04 -17.10 -13.04
C ALA A 82 26.23 -15.61 -13.46
N ASP A 83 25.27 -14.75 -13.21
CA ASP A 83 25.32 -13.31 -13.50
C ASP A 83 25.07 -12.50 -12.21
N PRO A 84 26.14 -12.03 -11.55
CA PRO A 84 26.01 -11.36 -10.26
C PRO A 84 25.08 -10.12 -10.30
N ARG A 85 25.09 -9.35 -11.38
CA ARG A 85 24.28 -8.13 -11.48
C ARG A 85 22.79 -8.45 -11.60
N ILE A 86 22.44 -9.43 -12.45
CA ILE A 86 21.03 -9.88 -12.56
C ILE A 86 20.59 -10.55 -11.27
N ALA A 87 21.47 -11.35 -10.64
CA ALA A 87 21.21 -11.92 -9.32
C ALA A 87 20.92 -10.83 -8.27
N GLY A 88 21.62 -9.69 -8.33
CA GLY A 88 21.36 -8.55 -7.46
C GLY A 88 19.91 -8.07 -7.56
N TYR A 89 19.39 -7.81 -8.75
CA TYR A 89 17.98 -7.42 -8.93
C TYR A 89 16.98 -8.49 -8.46
N MET A 90 17.33 -9.78 -8.59
CA MET A 90 16.49 -10.87 -8.08
C MET A 90 16.51 -10.91 -6.54
N HIS A 91 17.67 -10.65 -5.92
CA HIS A 91 17.78 -10.50 -4.46
C HIS A 91 16.99 -9.29 -3.96
N GLY A 92 16.92 -8.18 -4.70
CA GLY A 92 16.06 -7.05 -4.39
C GLY A 92 14.57 -7.41 -4.41
N CYS A 93 14.13 -8.18 -5.41
CA CYS A 93 12.79 -8.74 -5.43
C CYS A 93 12.55 -9.68 -4.23
N HIS A 94 13.52 -10.54 -3.91
CA HIS A 94 13.44 -11.46 -2.76
C HIS A 94 13.38 -10.70 -1.44
N ALA A 95 14.19 -9.64 -1.26
CA ALA A 95 14.16 -8.79 -0.07
C ALA A 95 12.76 -8.21 0.18
N PHE A 96 12.11 -7.70 -0.87
CA PHE A 96 10.75 -7.17 -0.77
C PHE A 96 9.74 -8.25 -0.36
N THR A 97 9.85 -9.47 -0.92
CA THR A 97 8.91 -10.55 -0.56
C THR A 97 9.13 -11.08 0.85
N LEU A 98 10.37 -11.10 1.33
CA LEU A 98 10.73 -11.44 2.71
C LEU A 98 10.12 -10.43 3.69
N GLU A 99 10.21 -9.15 3.36
CA GLU A 99 9.62 -8.07 4.16
C GLU A 99 8.09 -8.20 4.22
N GLU A 100 7.40 -8.31 3.08
CA GLU A 100 5.94 -8.45 3.02
C GLU A 100 5.43 -9.76 3.68
N THR A 101 6.29 -10.76 3.89
CA THR A 101 5.98 -12.00 4.64
C THR A 101 6.45 -11.96 6.10
N GLY A 102 7.01 -10.83 6.58
CA GLY A 102 7.36 -10.59 7.96
C GLY A 102 8.75 -11.07 8.39
N ASP A 103 9.60 -11.54 7.47
CA ASP A 103 10.98 -11.95 7.75
C ASP A 103 11.94 -10.77 7.60
N GLN A 104 11.83 -9.78 8.51
CA GLN A 104 12.53 -8.51 8.41
C GLN A 104 14.07 -8.66 8.39
N ALA A 105 14.60 -9.58 9.20
CA ALA A 105 16.06 -9.81 9.28
C ALA A 105 16.62 -10.41 7.98
N ALA A 106 15.91 -11.36 7.38
CA ALA A 106 16.32 -11.92 6.10
C ALA A 106 16.13 -10.92 4.96
N ALA A 107 15.06 -10.09 5.01
CA ALA A 107 14.80 -9.03 4.05
C ALA A 107 15.93 -7.99 4.02
N GLU A 108 16.37 -7.49 5.18
CA GLU A 108 17.46 -6.54 5.28
C GLU A 108 18.76 -7.10 4.71
N LYS A 109 19.10 -8.35 5.07
CA LYS A 109 20.26 -9.05 4.54
C LYS A 109 20.22 -9.23 3.02
N ALA A 110 19.06 -9.64 2.49
CA ALA A 110 18.87 -9.83 1.04
C ALA A 110 18.95 -8.50 0.28
N GLY A 111 18.39 -7.42 0.84
CA GLY A 111 18.44 -6.08 0.26
C GLY A 111 19.88 -5.52 0.22
N HIS A 112 20.68 -5.70 1.26
CA HIS A 112 22.08 -5.32 1.25
C HIS A 112 22.86 -6.13 0.20
N LEU A 113 22.65 -7.45 0.12
CA LEU A 113 23.28 -8.28 -0.90
C LEU A 113 22.87 -7.83 -2.32
N ALA A 114 21.62 -7.44 -2.52
CA ALA A 114 21.15 -6.92 -3.80
C ALA A 114 21.96 -5.71 -4.23
N LEU A 115 22.20 -4.76 -3.33
CA LEU A 115 22.98 -3.54 -3.62
C LEU A 115 24.48 -3.79 -3.75
N ASP A 116 25.05 -4.77 -3.07
CA ASP A 116 26.44 -5.19 -3.25
C ASP A 116 26.67 -5.74 -4.67
N LEU A 117 25.68 -6.45 -5.21
CA LEU A 117 25.73 -7.06 -6.55
C LEU A 117 25.26 -6.10 -7.66
N ALA A 118 24.25 -5.29 -7.40
CA ALA A 118 23.67 -4.32 -8.32
C ALA A 118 23.43 -2.98 -7.58
N PRO A 119 24.46 -2.09 -7.51
CA PRO A 119 24.35 -0.84 -6.76
C PRO A 119 23.27 0.13 -7.25
N ASP A 120 22.74 -0.07 -8.45
CA ASP A 120 21.65 0.68 -9.07
C ASP A 120 20.28 0.01 -8.91
N ASP A 121 20.16 -1.03 -8.06
CA ASP A 121 18.87 -1.66 -7.75
C ASP A 121 18.05 -0.79 -6.79
N ALA A 122 17.32 0.17 -7.36
CA ALA A 122 16.40 1.01 -6.60
C ALA A 122 15.28 0.21 -5.90
N TRP A 123 14.91 -0.97 -6.43
CA TRP A 123 13.91 -1.83 -5.81
C TRP A 123 14.43 -2.51 -4.54
N GLY A 124 15.65 -3.02 -4.56
CA GLY A 124 16.31 -3.59 -3.38
C GLY A 124 16.59 -2.53 -2.31
N LEU A 125 17.01 -1.32 -2.72
CA LEU A 125 17.17 -0.18 -1.83
C LEU A 125 15.85 0.16 -1.12
N HIS A 126 14.75 0.21 -1.86
CA HIS A 126 13.40 0.45 -1.36
C HIS A 126 12.91 -0.67 -0.42
N ALA A 127 13.24 -1.94 -0.71
CA ALA A 127 12.90 -3.05 0.18
C ALA A 127 13.55 -2.91 1.57
N VAL A 128 14.79 -2.41 1.64
CA VAL A 128 15.44 -2.09 2.93
C VAL A 128 14.76 -0.91 3.63
N ALA A 129 14.28 0.10 2.88
CA ALA A 129 13.49 1.17 3.49
C ALA A 129 12.19 0.65 4.13
N HIS A 130 11.52 -0.32 3.50
CA HIS A 130 10.39 -1.02 4.11
C HIS A 130 10.76 -1.71 5.43
N VAL A 131 11.92 -2.36 5.50
CA VAL A 131 12.40 -2.98 6.75
C VAL A 131 12.56 -1.94 7.85
N PHE A 132 13.14 -0.76 7.56
CA PHE A 132 13.24 0.33 8.55
C PHE A 132 11.86 0.82 9.01
N ASP A 133 10.91 0.95 8.08
CA ASP A 133 9.54 1.31 8.41
C ASP A 133 8.91 0.24 9.33
N MET A 134 8.97 -1.04 8.94
CA MET A 134 8.36 -2.15 9.67
C MET A 134 9.09 -2.57 10.95
N THR A 135 10.23 -1.96 11.26
CA THR A 135 10.98 -2.16 12.51
C THR A 135 11.08 -0.90 13.37
N ALA A 136 10.26 0.13 13.06
CA ALA A 136 10.22 1.41 13.77
C ALA A 136 11.59 2.12 13.87
N ARG A 137 12.44 1.98 12.82
CA ARG A 137 13.77 2.59 12.71
C ARG A 137 13.75 3.80 11.77
N ALA A 138 12.81 4.73 11.99
CA ALA A 138 12.61 5.87 11.09
C ALA A 138 13.88 6.72 10.87
N ARG A 139 14.69 6.94 11.91
CA ARG A 139 15.94 7.72 11.78
C ARG A 139 16.98 7.02 10.91
N ASP A 140 17.08 5.70 11.01
CA ASP A 140 17.98 4.91 10.15
C ASP A 140 17.48 4.97 8.70
N GLY A 141 16.14 4.93 8.51
CA GLY A 141 15.49 5.06 7.20
C GLY A 141 15.75 6.42 6.54
N VAL A 142 15.73 7.53 7.31
CA VAL A 142 16.12 8.86 6.80
C VAL A 142 17.54 8.82 6.26
N GLY A 143 18.53 8.43 7.07
CA GLY A 143 19.93 8.36 6.64
C GLY A 143 20.12 7.40 5.45
N TRP A 144 19.41 6.25 5.46
CA TRP A 144 19.48 5.28 4.36
C TRP A 144 19.09 5.87 3.01
N LEU A 145 17.99 6.63 2.94
CA LEU A 145 17.49 7.20 1.70
C LEU A 145 18.24 8.46 1.29
N GLU A 146 18.56 9.36 2.22
CA GLU A 146 19.26 10.61 1.92
C GLU A 146 20.69 10.39 1.42
N ASP A 147 21.43 9.48 2.06
CA ASP A 147 22.81 9.15 1.68
C ASP A 147 22.91 8.45 0.31
N ARG A 148 21.78 7.96 -0.24
CA ARG A 148 21.72 7.17 -1.48
C ARG A 148 20.82 7.77 -2.56
N THR A 149 20.50 9.03 -2.47
CA THR A 149 19.58 9.71 -3.40
C THR A 149 19.96 9.50 -4.87
N ASP A 150 21.25 9.48 -5.21
CA ASP A 150 21.71 9.27 -6.59
C ASP A 150 21.38 7.87 -7.14
N ALA A 151 21.16 6.87 -6.28
CA ALA A 151 20.84 5.51 -6.69
C ALA A 151 19.39 5.36 -7.21
N TRP A 152 18.48 6.29 -6.89
CA TRP A 152 17.05 6.14 -7.21
C TRP A 152 16.35 7.40 -7.77
N ARG A 153 16.89 8.63 -7.55
CA ARG A 153 16.27 9.87 -8.03
C ARG A 153 16.08 9.94 -9.55
N HIS A 154 16.86 9.19 -10.31
CA HIS A 154 16.76 9.11 -11.78
C HIS A 154 15.65 8.17 -12.27
N CYS A 155 15.04 7.36 -11.38
CA CYS A 155 13.95 6.46 -11.74
C CYS A 155 12.71 7.27 -12.16
N ASN A 156 11.89 6.69 -13.06
CA ASN A 156 10.62 7.28 -13.49
C ASN A 156 9.69 7.55 -12.29
N ASN A 157 8.42 7.26 -12.38
CA ASN A 157 7.46 7.45 -11.28
C ASN A 157 7.87 6.77 -9.96
N PHE A 158 8.71 5.74 -10.02
CA PHE A 158 9.18 5.07 -8.82
C PHE A 158 9.95 5.99 -7.86
N ARG A 159 10.64 7.04 -8.36
CA ARG A 159 11.28 8.03 -7.50
C ARG A 159 10.31 8.72 -6.54
N TYR A 160 9.08 9.03 -6.99
CA TYR A 160 8.05 9.65 -6.13
C TYR A 160 7.66 8.75 -4.97
N HIS A 161 7.62 7.44 -5.21
CA HIS A 161 7.35 6.45 -4.18
C HIS A 161 8.50 6.36 -3.15
N VAL A 162 9.76 6.46 -3.59
CA VAL A 162 10.90 6.47 -2.66
C VAL A 162 10.93 7.76 -1.84
N TRP A 163 10.65 8.93 -2.46
CA TRP A 163 10.46 10.19 -1.73
C TRP A 163 9.32 10.12 -0.72
N TRP A 164 8.24 9.42 -1.06
CA TRP A 164 7.13 9.19 -0.14
C TRP A 164 7.58 8.35 1.08
N HIS A 165 8.42 7.34 0.93
CA HIS A 165 9.00 6.63 2.08
C HIS A 165 9.85 7.53 2.95
N LEU A 166 10.67 8.40 2.38
CA LEU A 166 11.42 9.39 3.16
C LEU A 166 10.46 10.31 3.94
N ALA A 167 9.38 10.76 3.30
CA ALA A 167 8.36 11.56 3.97
C ALA A 167 7.66 10.80 5.11
N LEU A 168 7.45 9.48 5.00
CA LEU A 168 6.93 8.66 6.11
C LEU A 168 7.88 8.60 7.29
N PHE A 169 9.20 8.51 7.06
CA PHE A 169 10.17 8.54 8.15
C PHE A 169 10.18 9.90 8.86
N TYR A 170 10.12 11.00 8.12
CA TYR A 170 9.98 12.33 8.72
C TYR A 170 8.66 12.50 9.48
N LEU A 171 7.56 11.96 8.93
CA LEU A 171 6.27 11.95 9.61
C LEU A 171 6.35 11.23 10.98
N ASP A 172 7.02 10.08 11.02
CA ASP A 172 7.17 9.29 12.24
C ASP A 172 8.05 9.95 13.28
N THR A 173 8.97 10.80 12.86
CA THR A 173 9.81 11.63 13.77
C THR A 173 9.16 12.96 14.16
N GLY A 174 7.98 13.28 13.64
CA GLY A 174 7.25 14.53 13.90
C GLY A 174 7.77 15.75 13.14
N ALA A 175 8.62 15.56 12.13
CA ALA A 175 9.17 16.64 11.31
C ALA A 175 8.18 17.06 10.18
N TYR A 176 6.99 17.52 10.55
CA TYR A 176 5.87 17.76 9.62
C TYR A 176 6.15 18.82 8.56
N ASP A 177 6.92 19.86 8.87
CA ASP A 177 7.31 20.88 7.89
C ASP A 177 8.14 20.25 6.75
N GLU A 178 9.02 19.31 7.09
CA GLU A 178 9.81 18.57 6.11
C GLU A 178 8.95 17.64 5.27
N VAL A 179 7.94 17.00 5.88
CA VAL A 179 6.95 16.19 5.14
C VAL A 179 6.21 17.03 4.10
N LEU A 180 5.74 18.23 4.48
CA LEU A 180 5.07 19.15 3.55
C LEU A 180 6.01 19.62 2.44
N ARG A 181 7.27 19.94 2.77
CA ARG A 181 8.29 20.31 1.78
C ARG A 181 8.54 19.17 0.77
N LEU A 182 8.68 17.94 1.24
CA LEU A 182 8.85 16.75 0.39
C LEU A 182 7.61 16.48 -0.45
N TYR A 183 6.42 16.65 0.11
CA TYR A 183 5.18 16.53 -0.64
C TYR A 183 5.17 17.46 -1.85
N ASP A 184 5.43 18.74 -1.64
CA ASP A 184 5.33 19.76 -2.69
C ASP A 184 6.44 19.64 -3.76
N ASN A 185 7.67 19.32 -3.35
CA ASN A 185 8.82 19.42 -4.24
C ASN A 185 9.26 18.09 -4.84
N GLU A 186 8.85 16.95 -4.25
CA GLU A 186 9.34 15.63 -4.63
C GLU A 186 8.21 14.63 -4.89
N VAL A 187 7.31 14.40 -3.93
CA VAL A 187 6.24 13.38 -4.05
C VAL A 187 5.21 13.78 -5.10
N ARG A 188 4.84 15.07 -5.18
CA ARG A 188 3.89 15.64 -6.15
C ARG A 188 4.52 16.70 -7.04
N GLN A 189 5.83 16.65 -7.26
CA GLN A 189 6.56 17.54 -8.16
C GLN A 189 5.91 17.56 -9.56
N ASP A 190 5.68 16.38 -10.12
CA ASP A 190 4.91 16.19 -11.34
C ASP A 190 3.50 15.72 -10.98
N ARG A 191 2.49 16.46 -11.40
CA ARG A 191 1.09 16.15 -11.13
C ARG A 191 0.58 15.10 -12.10
N THR A 192 1.18 13.89 -12.02
CA THR A 192 0.80 12.76 -12.86
C THR A 192 -0.59 12.25 -12.50
N ASP A 193 -1.24 11.57 -13.45
CA ASP A 193 -2.50 10.88 -13.26
C ASP A 193 -2.31 9.37 -12.99
N ASP A 194 -1.08 8.93 -12.72
CA ASP A 194 -0.80 7.54 -12.33
C ASP A 194 -1.40 7.27 -10.93
N TYR A 195 -2.19 6.21 -10.83
CA TYR A 195 -2.88 5.86 -9.59
C TYR A 195 -1.93 5.64 -8.41
N ARG A 196 -0.70 5.18 -8.65
CA ARG A 196 0.32 4.95 -7.61
C ARG A 196 0.78 6.26 -6.99
N ASP A 197 0.99 7.28 -7.82
CA ASP A 197 1.41 8.61 -7.37
C ASP A 197 0.27 9.33 -6.64
N ILE A 198 -0.96 9.21 -7.15
CA ILE A 198 -2.16 9.72 -6.47
C ILE A 198 -2.32 9.04 -5.10
N SER A 199 -2.14 7.71 -5.03
CA SER A 199 -2.28 6.94 -3.79
C SER A 199 -1.24 7.35 -2.75
N ASN A 200 0.02 7.50 -3.13
CA ASN A 200 1.07 7.95 -2.24
C ASN A 200 0.77 9.35 -1.69
N ALA A 201 0.39 10.28 -2.56
CA ALA A 201 0.06 11.65 -2.18
C ALA A 201 -1.17 11.70 -1.24
N ALA A 202 -2.28 11.06 -1.61
CA ALA A 202 -3.50 11.02 -0.81
C ALA A 202 -3.26 10.40 0.58
N SER A 203 -2.51 9.29 0.62
CA SER A 203 -2.19 8.64 1.88
C SER A 203 -1.32 9.50 2.80
N LEU A 204 -0.42 10.33 2.23
CA LEU A 204 0.44 11.21 3.00
C LEU A 204 -0.34 12.40 3.58
N LEU A 205 -1.22 13.04 2.80
CA LEU A 205 -2.10 14.10 3.30
C LEU A 205 -3.03 13.60 4.40
N SER A 206 -3.65 12.42 4.21
CA SER A 206 -4.50 11.81 5.25
C SER A 206 -3.74 11.59 6.56
N ARG A 207 -2.48 11.12 6.49
CA ARG A 207 -1.66 10.92 7.68
C ARG A 207 -1.32 12.23 8.38
N LEU A 208 -1.00 13.29 7.63
CA LEU A 208 -0.73 14.62 8.19
C LEU A 208 -1.95 15.17 8.92
N GLU A 209 -3.14 15.07 8.33
CA GLU A 209 -4.38 15.52 8.98
C GLU A 209 -4.72 14.72 10.24
N LEU A 210 -4.42 13.41 10.28
CA LEU A 210 -4.56 12.60 11.49
C LEU A 210 -3.60 13.04 12.60
N GLU A 211 -2.47 13.68 12.27
CA GLU A 211 -1.56 14.32 13.23
C GLU A 211 -1.93 15.79 13.54
N GLY A 212 -3.05 16.29 12.99
CA GLY A 212 -3.53 17.65 13.21
C GLY A 212 -2.82 18.71 12.38
N VAL A 213 -2.11 18.32 11.34
CA VAL A 213 -1.38 19.24 10.44
C VAL A 213 -2.33 19.77 9.38
N ASP A 214 -2.35 21.10 9.21
CA ASP A 214 -3.09 21.74 8.12
C ASP A 214 -2.36 21.52 6.79
N VAL A 215 -2.99 20.81 5.87
CA VAL A 215 -2.44 20.51 4.54
C VAL A 215 -2.81 21.58 3.49
N GLY A 216 -3.54 22.60 3.87
CA GLY A 216 -3.97 23.68 2.99
C GLY A 216 -4.83 23.19 1.82
N ASN A 217 -4.56 23.69 0.63
CA ASN A 217 -5.34 23.35 -0.57
C ASN A 217 -4.79 22.15 -1.37
N ARG A 218 -3.92 21.33 -0.78
CA ARG A 218 -3.26 20.21 -1.49
C ARG A 218 -4.22 19.12 -1.95
N TRP A 219 -5.37 18.99 -1.28
CA TRP A 219 -6.43 18.07 -1.71
C TRP A 219 -7.08 18.44 -3.04
N GLU A 220 -7.13 19.73 -3.40
CA GLU A 220 -7.87 20.21 -4.58
C GLU A 220 -7.40 19.55 -5.88
N GLU A 221 -6.09 19.47 -6.08
CA GLU A 221 -5.49 18.84 -7.26
C GLU A 221 -5.77 17.33 -7.31
N LEU A 222 -5.57 16.64 -6.17
CA LEU A 222 -5.81 15.19 -6.09
C LEU A 222 -7.29 14.85 -6.29
N ALA A 223 -8.19 15.66 -5.73
CA ALA A 223 -9.63 15.48 -5.88
C ALA A 223 -10.07 15.69 -7.33
N ALA A 224 -9.56 16.74 -8.01
CA ALA A 224 -9.86 17.02 -9.40
C ALA A 224 -9.44 15.85 -10.33
N ILE A 225 -8.26 15.27 -10.13
CA ILE A 225 -7.81 14.11 -10.90
C ILE A 225 -8.65 12.87 -10.53
N SER A 226 -8.86 12.59 -9.24
CA SER A 226 -9.61 11.42 -8.79
C SER A 226 -11.07 11.44 -9.29
N GLU A 227 -11.67 12.61 -9.44
CA GLU A 227 -13.01 12.76 -10.01
C GLU A 227 -13.11 12.22 -11.45
N THR A 228 -12.04 12.32 -12.24
CA THR A 228 -11.98 11.77 -13.60
C THR A 228 -11.77 10.26 -13.62
N ARG A 229 -11.40 9.65 -12.48
CA ARG A 229 -10.99 8.25 -12.35
C ARG A 229 -12.03 7.37 -11.66
N VAL A 230 -13.17 7.92 -11.28
CA VAL A 230 -14.21 7.18 -10.52
C VAL A 230 -14.75 5.94 -11.24
N ASP A 231 -14.57 5.86 -12.56
CA ASP A 231 -15.04 4.74 -13.38
C ASP A 231 -13.93 3.75 -13.76
N ASP A 232 -12.68 3.91 -13.28
CA ASP A 232 -11.56 3.05 -13.66
C ASP A 232 -11.78 1.58 -13.29
N GLY A 233 -12.14 1.28 -12.06
CA GLY A 233 -12.50 -0.06 -11.58
C GLY A 233 -11.43 -1.13 -11.75
N CYS A 234 -10.16 -0.75 -11.77
CA CYS A 234 -9.05 -1.67 -12.05
C CYS A 234 -8.59 -2.42 -10.79
N VAL A 235 -8.38 -1.70 -9.69
CA VAL A 235 -7.91 -2.25 -8.42
C VAL A 235 -8.52 -1.49 -7.25
N VAL A 236 -8.95 -2.22 -6.24
CA VAL A 236 -9.59 -1.65 -5.03
C VAL A 236 -8.64 -0.73 -4.26
N PHE A 237 -7.35 -1.01 -4.30
CA PHE A 237 -6.32 -0.14 -3.73
C PHE A 237 -6.41 1.30 -4.27
N ALA A 238 -6.52 1.45 -5.60
CA ALA A 238 -6.67 2.77 -6.23
C ALA A 238 -8.01 3.42 -5.85
N ASP A 239 -9.11 2.66 -5.88
CA ASP A 239 -10.44 3.16 -5.55
C ASP A 239 -10.51 3.76 -4.14
N LEU A 240 -9.90 3.11 -3.15
CA LEU A 240 -9.88 3.60 -1.77
C LEU A 240 -9.02 4.87 -1.63
N HIS A 241 -7.95 5.02 -2.39
CA HIS A 241 -7.14 6.25 -2.40
C HIS A 241 -7.81 7.38 -3.18
N TYR A 242 -8.52 7.07 -4.27
CA TYR A 242 -9.41 8.06 -4.92
C TYR A 242 -10.51 8.51 -3.95
N MET A 243 -11.06 7.58 -3.15
CA MET A 243 -12.03 7.92 -2.11
C MET A 243 -11.45 8.92 -1.11
N LEU A 244 -10.22 8.69 -0.60
CA LEU A 244 -9.53 9.66 0.29
C LEU A 244 -9.39 11.03 -0.37
N SER A 245 -8.95 11.08 -1.63
CA SER A 245 -8.77 12.33 -2.38
C SER A 245 -10.09 13.08 -2.57
N LEU A 246 -11.15 12.37 -2.94
CA LEU A 246 -12.48 12.94 -3.15
C LEU A 246 -13.10 13.48 -1.86
N LEU A 247 -12.91 12.76 -0.74
CA LEU A 247 -13.37 13.18 0.57
C LEU A 247 -12.60 14.41 1.07
N GLY A 248 -11.25 14.39 0.96
CA GLY A 248 -10.40 15.53 1.35
C GLY A 248 -10.65 16.79 0.53
N GLY A 249 -11.10 16.67 -0.73
CA GLY A 249 -11.47 17.77 -1.61
C GLY A 249 -12.97 18.08 -1.69
N ASP A 250 -13.80 17.53 -0.78
CA ASP A 250 -15.25 17.78 -0.69
C ASP A 250 -16.03 17.43 -1.98
N ARG A 251 -15.59 16.43 -2.74
CA ARG A 251 -16.24 15.99 -4.00
C ARG A 251 -17.38 14.97 -3.76
N ASN A 252 -18.41 15.35 -3.01
CA ASN A 252 -19.48 14.48 -2.55
C ASN A 252 -20.21 13.71 -3.68
N ARG A 253 -20.43 14.33 -4.84
CA ARG A 253 -21.05 13.66 -6.00
C ARG A 253 -20.17 12.56 -6.58
N ALA A 254 -18.88 12.84 -6.74
CA ALA A 254 -17.91 11.88 -7.26
C ALA A 254 -17.69 10.74 -6.27
N THR A 255 -17.62 11.02 -4.96
CA THR A 255 -17.55 10.03 -3.88
C THR A 255 -18.74 9.06 -3.94
N THR A 256 -19.97 9.58 -4.05
CA THR A 256 -21.17 8.77 -4.19
C THR A 256 -21.15 7.93 -5.48
N ARG A 257 -20.69 8.49 -6.59
CA ARG A 257 -20.55 7.78 -7.88
C ARG A 257 -19.53 6.65 -7.78
N LEU A 258 -18.37 6.89 -7.15
CA LEU A 258 -17.35 5.88 -6.93
C LEU A 258 -17.89 4.71 -6.11
N LEU A 259 -18.57 4.98 -4.97
CA LEU A 259 -19.16 3.93 -4.15
C LEU A 259 -20.24 3.16 -4.91
N TYR A 260 -21.07 3.84 -5.70
CA TYR A 260 -22.09 3.19 -6.53
C TYR A 260 -21.45 2.25 -7.56
N ARG A 261 -20.39 2.70 -8.27
CA ARG A 261 -19.64 1.87 -9.23
C ARG A 261 -19.05 0.63 -8.52
N MET A 262 -18.40 0.80 -7.36
CA MET A 262 -17.86 -0.31 -6.58
C MET A 262 -18.94 -1.34 -6.22
N ARG A 263 -20.15 -0.90 -5.84
CA ARG A 263 -21.29 -1.81 -5.58
C ARG A 263 -21.72 -2.59 -6.82
N MET A 264 -21.71 -1.93 -7.97
CA MET A 264 -22.04 -2.59 -9.24
C MET A 264 -20.97 -3.60 -9.65
N ASP A 265 -19.70 -3.30 -9.43
CA ASP A 265 -18.59 -4.20 -9.77
C ASP A 265 -18.56 -5.44 -8.87
N ALA A 266 -18.81 -5.29 -7.58
CA ALA A 266 -18.95 -6.41 -6.64
C ALA A 266 -20.03 -7.41 -7.06
N GLY A 267 -21.12 -6.93 -7.68
CA GLY A 267 -22.24 -7.78 -8.14
C GLY A 267 -22.10 -8.35 -9.55
N ARG A 268 -21.08 -7.92 -10.35
CA ARG A 268 -21.03 -8.24 -11.78
C ARG A 268 -20.42 -9.60 -12.13
N SER A 269 -19.44 -10.06 -11.36
CA SER A 269 -18.66 -11.25 -11.73
C SER A 269 -18.17 -12.01 -10.51
N SER A 270 -17.67 -13.22 -10.75
CA SER A 270 -16.94 -14.01 -9.75
C SER A 270 -15.41 -13.82 -9.87
N GLY A 271 -14.97 -12.73 -10.48
CA GLY A 271 -13.56 -12.39 -10.69
C GLY A 271 -12.81 -12.08 -9.39
N ASP A 272 -11.49 -12.01 -9.47
CA ASP A 272 -10.66 -11.78 -8.29
C ASP A 272 -10.88 -10.39 -7.70
N MET A 273 -10.89 -9.35 -8.53
CA MET A 273 -11.13 -7.97 -8.08
C MET A 273 -12.58 -7.73 -7.69
N ALA A 274 -13.55 -8.40 -8.33
CA ALA A 274 -14.95 -8.30 -7.91
C ALA A 274 -15.14 -8.80 -6.46
N ARG A 275 -14.51 -9.93 -6.08
CA ARG A 275 -14.52 -10.44 -4.70
C ARG A 275 -13.85 -9.48 -3.72
N VAL A 276 -12.69 -8.91 -4.09
CA VAL A 276 -11.99 -7.92 -3.26
C VAL A 276 -12.80 -6.64 -3.12
N THR A 277 -13.52 -6.23 -4.17
CA THR A 277 -14.44 -5.08 -4.12
C THR A 277 -15.59 -5.35 -3.16
N GLU A 278 -16.23 -6.55 -3.23
CA GLU A 278 -17.30 -6.95 -2.32
C GLU A 278 -16.81 -6.93 -0.85
N HIS A 279 -15.65 -7.53 -0.59
CA HIS A 279 -15.02 -7.53 0.72
C HIS A 279 -13.50 -7.66 0.56
N PRO A 280 -12.70 -6.73 1.10
CA PRO A 280 -13.02 -5.66 2.08
C PRO A 280 -13.44 -4.30 1.47
N GLY A 281 -13.39 -4.15 0.13
CA GLY A 281 -13.49 -2.87 -0.56
C GLY A 281 -14.70 -2.02 -0.15
N LEU A 282 -15.93 -2.57 -0.23
CA LEU A 282 -17.16 -1.85 0.12
C LEU A 282 -17.23 -1.45 1.60
N ASN A 283 -16.74 -2.31 2.49
CA ASN A 283 -16.65 -1.99 3.91
C ASN A 283 -15.67 -0.83 4.15
N ALA A 284 -14.48 -0.90 3.58
CA ALA A 284 -13.48 0.16 3.72
C ALA A 284 -14.01 1.49 3.16
N ALA A 285 -14.55 1.51 1.93
CA ALA A 285 -15.10 2.71 1.32
C ALA A 285 -16.23 3.34 2.15
N SER A 286 -17.18 2.52 2.65
CA SER A 286 -18.27 2.99 3.53
C SER A 286 -17.74 3.53 4.85
N GLY A 287 -16.69 2.92 5.39
CA GLY A 287 -16.05 3.37 6.61
C GLY A 287 -15.33 4.71 6.45
N LEU A 288 -14.63 4.92 5.32
CA LEU A 288 -13.97 6.19 5.01
C LEU A 288 -14.99 7.33 4.87
N MET A 289 -16.10 7.09 4.16
CA MET A 289 -17.18 8.08 4.06
C MET A 289 -17.75 8.43 5.44
N ALA A 290 -18.09 7.41 6.26
CA ALA A 290 -18.61 7.64 7.59
C ALA A 290 -17.62 8.39 8.49
N PHE A 291 -16.31 8.16 8.34
CA PHE A 291 -15.25 8.87 9.06
C PHE A 291 -15.25 10.36 8.68
N ASN A 292 -15.30 10.67 7.40
CA ASN A 292 -15.37 12.04 6.89
C ASN A 292 -16.62 12.78 7.36
N ASP A 293 -17.77 12.08 7.43
CA ASP A 293 -19.04 12.61 7.92
C ASP A 293 -19.09 12.79 9.45
N GLY A 294 -18.02 12.45 10.18
CA GLY A 294 -17.98 12.49 11.65
C GLY A 294 -18.78 11.38 12.33
N ASN A 295 -19.31 10.42 11.58
CA ASN A 295 -20.03 9.26 12.10
C ASN A 295 -19.05 8.14 12.50
N TYR A 296 -18.28 8.40 13.57
CA TYR A 296 -17.16 7.53 13.96
C TYR A 296 -17.57 6.12 14.40
N VAL A 297 -18.78 5.96 14.94
CA VAL A 297 -19.30 4.62 15.32
C VAL A 297 -19.46 3.75 14.08
N ASN A 298 -20.12 4.26 13.03
CA ASN A 298 -20.28 3.55 11.77
C ASN A 298 -18.96 3.42 11.00
N ALA A 299 -18.09 4.44 11.07
CA ALA A 299 -16.75 4.39 10.50
C ALA A 299 -15.95 3.23 11.08
N TYR A 300 -15.88 3.14 12.41
CA TYR A 300 -15.17 2.07 13.09
C TYR A 300 -15.75 0.69 12.78
N ALA A 301 -17.08 0.54 12.81
CA ALA A 301 -17.74 -0.73 12.53
C ALA A 301 -17.38 -1.25 11.11
N ASN A 302 -17.43 -0.39 10.10
CA ASN A 302 -17.13 -0.75 8.71
C ASN A 302 -15.63 -1.00 8.49
N LEU A 303 -14.76 -0.12 8.96
CA LEU A 303 -13.31 -0.28 8.80
C LEU A 303 -12.78 -1.51 9.54
N ARG A 304 -13.29 -1.79 10.74
CA ARG A 304 -12.97 -3.01 11.48
C ARG A 304 -13.40 -4.27 10.71
N ALA A 305 -14.58 -4.26 10.10
CA ALA A 305 -15.04 -5.40 9.29
C ALA A 305 -14.14 -5.65 8.08
N ALA A 306 -13.54 -4.60 7.49
CA ALA A 306 -12.60 -4.72 6.37
C ALA A 306 -11.20 -5.20 6.81
N ARG A 307 -10.77 -4.87 8.03
CA ARG A 307 -9.37 -4.87 8.50
C ARG A 307 -8.60 -6.15 8.19
N ASP A 308 -9.17 -7.30 8.51
CA ASP A 308 -8.46 -8.58 8.40
C ASP A 308 -8.22 -9.01 6.94
N ALA A 309 -9.04 -8.51 6.02
CA ALA A 309 -8.93 -8.78 4.60
C ALA A 309 -8.20 -7.66 3.81
N MET A 310 -7.76 -6.57 4.47
CA MET A 310 -7.16 -5.42 3.77
C MET A 310 -5.88 -5.76 2.99
N SER A 311 -5.18 -6.85 3.28
CA SER A 311 -4.05 -7.29 2.46
C SER A 311 -4.45 -7.62 1.02
N THR A 312 -5.68 -8.08 0.80
CA THR A 312 -6.16 -8.52 -0.52
C THR A 312 -6.38 -7.38 -1.51
N ILE A 313 -6.48 -6.11 -1.04
CA ILE A 313 -6.60 -4.96 -1.96
C ILE A 313 -5.30 -4.67 -2.73
N GLY A 314 -4.19 -5.34 -2.38
CA GLY A 314 -2.85 -5.03 -2.88
C GLY A 314 -2.18 -3.88 -2.12
N GLY A 315 -1.09 -3.39 -2.67
CA GLY A 315 -0.22 -2.43 -2.01
C GLY A 315 0.65 -3.06 -0.93
N SER A 316 1.63 -2.32 -0.42
CA SER A 316 2.53 -2.78 0.64
C SER A 316 1.94 -2.53 2.05
N HIS A 317 2.58 -3.11 3.08
CA HIS A 317 2.28 -2.80 4.47
C HIS A 317 2.29 -1.31 4.75
N ALA A 318 3.32 -0.60 4.29
CA ALA A 318 3.45 0.85 4.46
C ALA A 318 2.29 1.61 3.79
N GLN A 319 1.88 1.19 2.59
CA GLN A 319 0.79 1.83 1.85
C GLN A 319 -0.56 1.60 2.51
N ARG A 320 -0.85 0.39 2.99
CA ARG A 320 -2.12 0.05 3.65
C ARG A 320 -2.25 0.65 5.07
N ASP A 321 -1.15 1.03 5.71
CA ASP A 321 -1.13 1.58 7.08
C ASP A 321 -2.00 2.84 7.26
N VAL A 322 -2.28 3.60 6.18
CA VAL A 322 -3.21 4.74 6.26
C VAL A 322 -4.61 4.30 6.70
N PHE A 323 -5.11 3.17 6.18
CA PHE A 323 -6.43 2.64 6.54
C PHE A 323 -6.44 2.09 7.96
N GLU A 324 -5.35 1.49 8.42
CA GLU A 324 -5.18 1.07 9.82
C GLU A 324 -5.21 2.28 10.77
N ARG A 325 -4.49 3.38 10.42
CA ARG A 325 -4.50 4.61 11.19
C ARG A 325 -5.90 5.22 11.26
N ILE A 326 -6.63 5.30 10.14
CA ILE A 326 -8.01 5.80 10.12
C ILE A 326 -8.93 4.90 10.96
N THR A 327 -8.73 3.57 10.97
CA THR A 327 -9.49 2.63 11.78
C THR A 327 -9.26 2.89 13.28
N ILE A 328 -8.01 3.11 13.69
CA ILE A 328 -7.65 3.46 15.07
C ILE A 328 -8.29 4.79 15.47
N GLU A 329 -8.17 5.82 14.64
CA GLU A 329 -8.78 7.12 14.88
C GLU A 329 -10.31 7.05 14.99
N ALA A 330 -10.96 6.25 14.13
CA ALA A 330 -12.39 6.03 14.21
C ALA A 330 -12.78 5.38 15.55
N ALA A 331 -12.01 4.40 16.04
CA ALA A 331 -12.25 3.77 17.33
C ALA A 331 -12.07 4.76 18.51
N ILE A 332 -11.01 5.60 18.48
CA ILE A 332 -10.76 6.62 19.50
C ILE A 332 -11.93 7.62 19.55
N ARG A 333 -12.30 8.17 18.37
CA ARG A 333 -13.36 9.20 18.27
C ARG A 333 -14.75 8.63 18.52
N ALA A 334 -14.96 7.33 18.31
CA ALA A 334 -16.19 6.62 18.69
C ALA A 334 -16.28 6.33 20.20
N GLY A 335 -15.25 6.61 20.98
CA GLY A 335 -15.18 6.26 22.40
C GLY A 335 -14.91 4.78 22.70
N ALA A 336 -14.59 3.98 21.66
CA ALA A 336 -14.24 2.56 21.81
C ALA A 336 -12.78 2.39 22.25
N LEU A 337 -12.42 3.00 23.40
CA LEU A 337 -11.03 3.15 23.84
C LEU A 337 -10.30 1.82 24.10
N PRO A 338 -10.91 0.78 24.71
CA PRO A 338 -10.27 -0.51 24.87
C PRO A 338 -9.94 -1.18 23.53
N GLU A 339 -10.81 -1.03 22.54
CA GLU A 339 -10.63 -1.52 21.18
C GLU A 339 -9.53 -0.74 20.47
N ALA A 340 -9.55 0.59 20.56
CA ALA A 340 -8.51 1.44 20.01
C ALA A 340 -7.13 1.06 20.56
N ARG A 341 -7.02 0.80 21.87
CA ARG A 341 -5.77 0.34 22.49
C ARG A 341 -5.28 -0.97 21.90
N ARG A 342 -6.19 -1.96 21.75
CA ARG A 342 -5.83 -3.24 21.12
C ARG A 342 -5.33 -3.05 19.69
N LEU A 343 -6.00 -2.21 18.88
CA LEU A 343 -5.59 -1.93 17.51
C LEU A 343 -4.19 -1.29 17.44
N VAL A 344 -3.90 -0.34 18.32
CA VAL A 344 -2.58 0.29 18.42
C VAL A 344 -1.50 -0.73 18.81
N ASP A 345 -1.79 -1.60 19.77
CA ASP A 345 -0.84 -2.61 20.24
C ASP A 345 -0.61 -3.71 19.17
N ASP A 346 -1.66 -4.15 18.47
CA ASP A 346 -1.56 -5.07 17.34
C ASP A 346 -0.71 -4.48 16.20
N ARG A 347 -0.91 -3.18 15.88
CA ARG A 347 -0.12 -2.48 14.88
C ARG A 347 1.36 -2.45 15.28
N ALA A 348 1.67 -2.08 16.53
CA ALA A 348 3.03 -2.06 17.06
C ALA A 348 3.69 -3.45 17.02
N SER A 349 2.95 -4.50 17.36
CA SER A 349 3.43 -5.87 17.31
C SER A 349 3.80 -6.30 15.88
N ARG A 350 2.95 -5.98 14.90
CA ARG A 350 3.22 -6.29 13.48
C ARG A 350 4.42 -5.52 12.92
N ARG A 351 4.65 -4.31 13.43
CA ARG A 351 5.79 -3.46 13.08
C ARG A 351 7.06 -3.76 13.89
N GLY A 352 7.06 -4.77 14.72
CA GLY A 352 8.22 -5.15 15.52
C GLY A 352 8.73 -4.07 16.48
N GLY A 353 7.98 -2.96 16.69
CA GLY A 353 8.41 -1.85 17.52
C GLY A 353 7.33 -0.79 17.72
N VAL A 354 7.67 0.19 18.57
CA VAL A 354 6.83 1.35 18.90
C VAL A 354 7.33 2.55 18.10
N ASP A 355 6.60 2.94 17.07
CA ASP A 355 6.85 4.14 16.29
C ASP A 355 6.20 5.39 16.91
N GLY A 356 6.47 6.58 16.37
CA GLY A 356 5.96 7.86 16.86
C GLY A 356 4.43 7.90 16.90
N TYR A 357 3.76 7.39 15.88
CA TYR A 357 2.30 7.28 15.83
C TYR A 357 1.77 6.42 16.98
N THR A 358 2.31 5.23 17.17
CA THR A 358 1.92 4.31 18.24
C THR A 358 2.07 4.96 19.63
N GLN A 359 3.22 5.63 19.88
CA GLN A 359 3.47 6.30 21.14
C GLN A 359 2.44 7.40 21.41
N THR A 360 2.18 8.24 20.44
CA THR A 360 1.22 9.34 20.55
C THR A 360 -0.19 8.82 20.83
N ARG A 361 -0.64 7.81 20.09
CA ARG A 361 -2.01 7.26 20.27
C ARG A 361 -2.18 6.51 21.58
N ARG A 362 -1.16 5.81 22.05
CA ARG A 362 -1.16 5.22 23.42
C ARG A 362 -1.37 6.29 24.47
N THR A 363 -0.61 7.37 24.42
CA THR A 363 -0.72 8.48 25.38
C THR A 363 -2.11 9.12 25.35
N THR A 364 -2.66 9.36 24.15
CA THR A 364 -4.01 9.91 23.98
C THR A 364 -5.08 9.00 24.59
N ILE A 365 -5.03 7.69 24.30
CA ILE A 365 -5.99 6.72 24.82
C ILE A 365 -5.92 6.62 26.34
N ASP A 366 -4.71 6.58 26.92
CA ASP A 366 -4.50 6.48 28.34
C ASP A 366 -5.05 7.72 29.08
N GLY A 367 -4.86 8.92 28.51
CA GLY A 367 -5.46 10.15 29.02
C GLY A 367 -6.98 10.12 29.03
N LEU A 368 -7.61 9.73 27.91
CA LEU A 368 -9.07 9.63 27.80
C LEU A 368 -9.68 8.58 28.76
N LEU A 369 -8.99 7.45 28.97
CA LEU A 369 -9.42 6.43 29.95
C LEU A 369 -9.35 6.95 31.37
N GLN A 370 -8.31 7.72 31.74
CA GLN A 370 -8.18 8.35 33.06
C GLN A 370 -9.30 9.38 33.29
N ASP A 371 -9.58 10.22 32.32
CA ASP A 371 -10.65 11.22 32.41
C ASP A 371 -12.02 10.57 32.61
N THR A 372 -12.31 9.51 31.88
CA THR A 372 -13.55 8.74 32.03
C THR A 372 -13.68 8.12 33.43
N ALA A 373 -12.59 7.57 33.97
CA ALA A 373 -12.57 7.01 35.31
C ALA A 373 -12.80 8.08 36.39
N ASN A 374 -12.17 9.26 36.23
CA ASN A 374 -12.32 10.38 37.17
C ASN A 374 -13.75 10.96 37.19
N MET A 375 -14.40 11.05 36.01
CA MET A 375 -15.80 11.47 35.87
C MET A 375 -16.73 10.50 36.60
N THR A 376 -16.54 9.19 36.44
CA THR A 376 -17.36 8.14 37.07
C THR A 376 -17.21 8.18 38.63
N ILE A 377 -16.06 8.53 39.15
CA ILE A 377 -15.83 8.67 40.60
C ILE A 377 -16.59 9.90 41.15
N LYS A 378 -16.47 11.06 40.45
CA LYS A 378 -17.17 12.28 40.85
C LYS A 378 -18.69 12.13 40.86
N ASP A 379 -19.25 11.45 39.86
CA ASP A 379 -20.69 11.18 39.78
C ASP A 379 -21.18 10.28 40.92
N ARG A 380 -20.33 9.38 41.44
CA ARG A 380 -20.64 8.51 42.56
C ARG A 380 -20.51 9.23 43.92
N GLU A 381 -19.69 10.29 44.01
CA GLU A 381 -19.54 11.09 45.22
C GLU A 381 -20.66 12.14 45.39
N VAL A 382 -21.37 12.46 44.31
CA VAL A 382 -22.47 13.45 44.28
C VAL A 382 -23.85 12.78 44.40
N ALA A 383 -23.96 11.46 44.24
CA ALA A 383 -25.20 10.67 44.35
C ALA A 383 -25.33 10.04 45.76
#